data_e244f9cf9f1698ad90c538e17bc7bb1f
#
_entry.id   e244f9cf9f1698ad90c538e17bc7bb1f
#
_cell.length_a   1.000
_cell.length_b   1.000
_cell.length_c   1.000
_cell.angle_alpha   90.00
_cell.angle_beta   90.00
_cell.angle_gamma   90.00
#
_symmetry.space_group_name_H-M   'P 1'
#
loop_
_entity.id
_entity.type
_entity.pdbx_description
1 polymer ?
#
loop_
_entity_poly.entity_id
_entity_poly.type
_entity_poly.pdbx_seq_one_letter_code
_entity_poly.pdbx_strand_id
1 'polypeptide(L)'
;HFYASPNGFINCFNRTVTLSGTLNFSSAFAFADRGALISTNASTFTGGTVTGKRYEAQTNAVIYTGGAGASHYPGSIAGTTATGGQYG
;
A
#
# COMPACT_ATOMS: atom_id res chain seq x y z
N HIS A 1 5.71 -1.04 4.79
CA HIS A 1 5.91 -2.46 4.45
C HIS A 1 6.22 -2.64 2.97
N PHE A 2 5.41 -2.05 2.10
CA PHE A 2 5.70 -2.03 0.66
C PHE A 2 6.17 -0.64 0.28
N TYR A 3 7.34 -0.56 -0.33
CA TYR A 3 7.90 0.70 -0.81
C TYR A 3 8.41 0.49 -2.23
N ALA A 4 7.83 1.18 -3.20
CA ALA A 4 8.29 1.16 -4.58
C ALA A 4 8.63 2.59 -5.00
N SER A 5 9.84 2.80 -5.46
CA SER A 5 10.33 4.10 -5.89
C SER A 5 10.83 4.03 -7.34
N PRO A 6 11.40 5.07 -7.91
CA PRO A 6 11.34 5.37 -9.35
C PRO A 6 11.32 4.13 -10.24
N ASN A 7 10.21 3.95 -10.98
CA ASN A 7 9.97 2.85 -11.91
C ASN A 7 10.03 1.45 -11.25
N GLY A 8 9.94 1.37 -9.92
CA GLY A 8 9.92 0.10 -9.21
C GLY A 8 8.61 -0.66 -9.41
N PHE A 9 8.65 -1.97 -9.23
CA PHE A 9 7.47 -2.80 -9.34
C PHE A 9 7.45 -3.84 -8.22
N ILE A 10 6.38 -3.84 -7.42
CA ILE A 10 6.13 -4.86 -6.40
C ILE A 10 4.86 -5.59 -6.81
N ASN A 11 4.98 -6.91 -6.98
CA ASN A 11 3.83 -7.75 -7.29
C ASN A 11 3.61 -8.75 -6.16
N CYS A 12 2.49 -8.59 -5.45
CA CYS A 12 2.08 -9.49 -4.38
C CYS A 12 0.64 -9.91 -4.65
N PHE A 13 0.45 -10.69 -5.70
CA PHE A 13 -0.88 -11.10 -6.15
C PHE A 13 -1.32 -12.35 -5.42
N ASN A 14 -2.56 -12.37 -4.95
CA ASN A 14 -3.23 -13.55 -4.38
C ASN A 14 -2.42 -14.18 -3.25
N ARG A 15 -1.96 -13.35 -2.30
CA ARG A 15 -1.19 -13.79 -1.14
C ARG A 15 -1.93 -13.45 0.14
N THR A 16 -1.65 -14.23 1.19
CA THR A 16 -2.05 -13.88 2.54
C THR A 16 -0.81 -13.45 3.30
N VAL A 17 -0.78 -12.21 3.74
CA VAL A 17 0.34 -11.66 4.50
C VAL A 17 -0.08 -11.59 5.96
N THR A 18 0.64 -12.32 6.81
CA THR A 18 0.37 -12.36 8.25
C THR A 18 1.34 -11.41 8.95
N LEU A 19 0.79 -10.47 9.70
CA LEU A 19 1.56 -9.49 10.46
C LEU A 19 1.57 -9.90 11.92
N SER A 20 2.64 -9.57 12.63
CA SER A 20 2.75 -9.86 14.06
C SER A 20 3.33 -8.66 14.79
N GLY A 21 2.92 -8.48 16.05
CA GLY A 21 3.39 -7.39 16.88
C GLY A 21 2.72 -6.07 16.58
N THR A 22 3.34 -4.99 17.07
CA THR A 22 2.87 -3.61 16.85
C THR A 22 3.76 -2.96 15.82
N LEU A 23 3.16 -2.49 14.72
CA LEU A 23 3.88 -1.94 13.58
C LEU A 23 3.45 -0.49 13.37
N ASN A 24 4.44 0.41 13.32
CA ASN A 24 4.23 1.84 13.10
C ASN A 24 4.95 2.27 11.83
N PHE A 25 4.22 2.86 10.89
CA PHE A 25 4.80 3.32 9.65
C PHE A 25 4.77 4.85 9.58
N SER A 26 5.94 5.46 9.45
CA SER A 26 6.06 6.92 9.40
C SER A 26 5.56 7.50 8.08
N SER A 27 5.68 6.78 6.98
CA SER A 27 5.16 7.21 5.68
C SER A 27 3.82 6.54 5.39
N ALA A 28 3.84 5.25 5.05
CA ALA A 28 2.63 4.50 4.78
C ALA A 28 2.94 3.01 4.81
N PHE A 29 1.92 2.18 4.99
CA PHE A 29 2.07 0.73 4.86
C PHE A 29 2.46 0.37 3.42
N ALA A 30 1.81 0.99 2.44
CA ALA A 30 2.17 0.85 1.03
C ALA A 30 2.46 2.24 0.45
N PHE A 31 3.66 2.43 -0.05
CA PHE A 31 4.12 3.71 -0.58
C PHE A 31 4.66 3.51 -2.00
N ALA A 32 4.08 4.19 -2.97
CA ALA A 32 4.52 4.15 -4.35
C ALA A 32 4.79 5.59 -4.84
N ASP A 33 5.92 5.78 -5.50
CA ASP A 33 6.40 7.10 -5.89
C ASP A 33 7.06 7.05 -7.27
N ARG A 34 6.94 8.14 -8.01
CA ARG A 34 7.65 8.39 -9.27
C ARG A 34 7.54 7.24 -10.29
N GLY A 35 6.31 6.99 -10.73
CA GLY A 35 6.03 6.02 -11.78
C GLY A 35 6.09 4.57 -11.35
N ALA A 36 6.22 4.30 -10.04
CA ALA A 36 6.25 2.94 -9.54
C ALA A 36 4.87 2.29 -9.55
N LEU A 37 4.84 0.96 -9.46
CA LEU A 37 3.60 0.19 -9.37
C LEU A 37 3.69 -0.79 -8.21
N ILE A 38 2.70 -0.76 -7.34
CA ILE A 38 2.48 -1.80 -6.34
C ILE A 38 1.17 -2.50 -6.70
N SER A 39 1.23 -3.82 -6.90
CA SER A 39 0.04 -4.62 -7.21
C SER A 39 -0.16 -5.66 -6.11
N THR A 40 -1.27 -5.54 -5.39
CA THR A 40 -1.61 -6.46 -4.31
C THR A 40 -3.04 -6.99 -4.46
N ASN A 41 -3.57 -7.01 -5.68
CA ASN A 41 -4.93 -7.49 -5.89
C ASN A 41 -5.08 -8.95 -5.44
N ALA A 42 -6.23 -9.27 -4.89
CA ALA A 42 -6.58 -10.58 -4.32
C ALA A 42 -5.69 -10.98 -3.11
N SER A 43 -4.90 -10.08 -2.57
CA SER A 43 -4.13 -10.35 -1.35
C SER A 43 -4.88 -9.88 -0.13
N THR A 44 -4.57 -10.50 1.03
CA THR A 44 -5.14 -10.14 2.32
C THR A 44 -4.03 -9.91 3.33
N PHE A 45 -4.29 -9.01 4.27
CA PHE A 45 -3.34 -8.67 5.34
C PHE A 45 -4.04 -8.90 6.66
N THR A 46 -3.47 -9.76 7.51
CA THR A 46 -4.08 -10.17 8.77
C THR A 46 -3.10 -10.10 9.92
N GLY A 47 -3.62 -9.98 11.13
CA GLY A 47 -2.82 -10.01 12.36
C GLY A 47 -2.19 -8.67 12.69
N GLY A 48 -1.49 -8.63 13.81
CA GLY A 48 -0.76 -7.46 14.27
C GLY A 48 -1.64 -6.26 14.61
N THR A 49 -0.97 -5.22 15.09
CA THR A 49 -1.56 -3.89 15.28
C THR A 49 -0.75 -2.93 14.43
N VAL A 50 -1.40 -2.27 13.46
CA VAL A 50 -0.72 -1.40 12.51
C VAL A 50 -1.23 0.02 12.69
N THR A 51 -0.31 0.96 12.90
CA THR A 51 -0.62 2.39 12.99
C THR A 51 0.08 3.14 11.86
N GLY A 52 -0.46 4.29 11.50
CA GLY A 52 0.05 5.10 10.40
C GLY A 52 -0.86 5.04 9.19
N LYS A 53 -0.43 5.68 8.11
CA LYS A 53 -1.21 5.80 6.89
C LYS A 53 -1.29 4.46 6.16
N ARG A 54 -2.46 4.13 5.65
CA ARG A 54 -2.67 2.86 4.94
C ARG A 54 -1.91 2.80 3.63
N TYR A 55 -1.96 3.86 2.84
CA TYR A 55 -1.24 3.90 1.57
C TYR A 55 -0.97 5.34 1.15
N GLU A 56 0.02 5.50 0.27
CA GLU A 56 0.29 6.78 -0.37
C GLU A 56 0.81 6.49 -1.79
N ALA A 57 0.15 7.06 -2.79
CA ALA A 57 0.59 6.99 -4.17
C ALA A 57 0.78 8.41 -4.69
N GLN A 58 1.96 8.72 -5.22
CA GLN A 58 2.26 10.06 -5.68
C GLN A 58 3.16 10.05 -6.92
N THR A 59 3.20 11.18 -7.62
CA THR A 59 4.11 11.40 -8.75
C THR A 59 3.94 10.31 -9.81
N ASN A 60 2.70 10.18 -10.32
CA ASN A 60 2.32 9.23 -11.37
C ASN A 60 2.52 7.76 -11.02
N ALA A 61 2.66 7.42 -9.75
CA ALA A 61 2.72 6.04 -9.31
C ALA A 61 1.32 5.45 -9.17
N VAL A 62 1.22 4.12 -9.18
CA VAL A 62 -0.06 3.42 -9.08
C VAL A 62 0.03 2.36 -7.99
N ILE A 63 -0.98 2.32 -7.12
CA ILE A 63 -1.21 1.20 -6.22
C ILE A 63 -2.49 0.52 -6.67
N TYR A 64 -2.38 -0.73 -7.12
CA TYR A 64 -3.49 -1.49 -7.66
C TYR A 64 -3.89 -2.61 -6.71
N THR A 65 -5.15 -2.59 -6.27
CA THR A 65 -5.68 -3.58 -5.33
C THR A 65 -6.79 -4.42 -5.93
N GLY A 66 -7.13 -4.19 -7.20
CA GLY A 66 -8.26 -4.87 -7.83
C GLY A 66 -9.60 -4.39 -7.32
N GLY A 67 -9.70 -3.15 -6.86
CA GLY A 67 -10.95 -2.58 -6.37
C GLY A 67 -11.28 -2.99 -4.94
N ALA A 68 -10.28 -3.39 -4.15
CA ALA A 68 -10.50 -3.86 -2.78
C ALA A 68 -10.95 -2.75 -1.80
N GLY A 69 -10.80 -1.49 -2.19
CA GLY A 69 -11.31 -0.37 -1.39
C GLY A 69 -10.28 0.24 -0.45
N ALA A 70 -10.72 1.26 0.27
CA ALA A 70 -9.83 2.09 1.09
C ALA A 70 -9.24 1.36 2.29
N SER A 71 -9.82 0.25 2.70
CA SER A 71 -9.37 -0.52 3.87
C SER A 71 -8.54 -1.74 3.51
N HIS A 72 -8.10 -1.87 2.26
CA HIS A 72 -7.31 -3.02 1.83
C HIS A 72 -6.01 -3.16 2.63
N TYR A 73 -5.27 -2.08 2.78
CA TYR A 73 -4.07 -2.09 3.60
C TYR A 73 -4.39 -1.75 5.05
N PRO A 74 -3.70 -2.39 6.00
CA PRO A 74 -3.91 -2.07 7.42
C PRO A 74 -3.31 -0.72 7.77
N GLY A 75 -3.89 -0.08 8.78
CA GLY A 75 -3.41 1.21 9.27
C GLY A 75 -4.49 1.92 10.06
N SER A 76 -4.11 3.05 10.65
CA SER A 76 -5.01 3.88 11.48
C SER A 76 -5.38 5.20 10.80
N ILE A 77 -4.71 5.56 9.72
CA ILE A 77 -4.93 6.81 8.99
C ILE A 77 -5.27 6.48 7.54
N ALA A 78 -6.28 7.15 6.99
CA ALA A 78 -6.70 6.93 5.61
C ALA A 78 -5.53 7.17 4.64
N GLY A 79 -5.52 6.41 3.54
CA GLY A 79 -4.54 6.58 2.50
C GLY A 79 -4.75 7.85 1.68
N THR A 80 -3.71 8.27 0.97
CA THR A 80 -3.75 9.49 0.15
C THR A 80 -3.13 9.27 -1.21
N THR A 81 -3.53 10.12 -2.15
CA THR A 81 -2.91 10.20 -3.47
C THR A 81 -2.55 11.65 -3.75
N ALA A 82 -1.49 11.88 -4.52
CA ALA A 82 -1.05 13.22 -4.87
C ALA A 82 -0.28 13.19 -6.19
N THR A 83 -0.21 14.34 -6.87
CA THR A 83 0.66 14.57 -8.05
C THR A 83 0.50 13.45 -9.10
N GLY A 84 -0.74 13.18 -9.48
CA GLY A 84 -1.05 12.17 -10.49
C GLY A 84 -0.98 10.73 -10.00
N GLY A 85 -0.73 10.48 -8.73
CA GLY A 85 -0.78 9.12 -8.18
C GLY A 85 -2.20 8.56 -8.22
N GLN A 86 -2.32 7.24 -8.36
CA GLN A 86 -3.60 6.54 -8.46
C GLN A 86 -3.66 5.38 -7.48
N TYR A 87 -4.85 5.14 -6.96
CA TYR A 87 -5.14 4.01 -6.07
C TYR A 87 -6.45 3.36 -6.52
N GLY A 88 -6.44 2.07 -6.78
CA GLY A 88 -7.66 1.40 -7.21
C GLY A 88 -7.67 -0.08 -7.01
#